data_3699a3187050a0e385c04916558651b1
#
_entry.id   3699a3187050a0e385c04916558651b1
#
_cell.length_a   1.000
_cell.length_b   1.000
_cell.length_c   1.000
_cell.angle_alpha   90.00
_cell.angle_beta   90.00
_cell.angle_gamma   90.00
#
_symmetry.space_group_name_H-M   'P 1'
#
loop_
_entity.id
_entity.type
_entity.pdbx_description
1 polymer ?
#
loop_
_entity_poly.entity_id
_entity_poly.type
_entity_poly.pdbx_seq_one_letter_code
_entity_poly.pdbx_strand_id
1 'polypeptide(L)'
;MLKNLYFAYGANLHPEAMQWRCPKAQARGAFILRDWELRFYSHATIEPRKGSQVAGVLWEITEACEQSLDVFEGFPNYYTKRTWIQDDCQFFFYEMTTPKSGRPSEGYVLDIAESYAFWQLPQTLLTESLHDPA
;
A
#
# COMPACT_ATOMS: atom_id res chain seq x y z
N MET A 1 -21.72 -0.95 12.49
CA MET A 1 -20.98 -0.05 11.62
C MET A 1 -20.19 -0.86 10.60
N LEU A 2 -20.39 -0.54 9.34
CA LEU A 2 -19.64 -1.21 8.27
C LEU A 2 -18.19 -0.73 8.30
N LYS A 3 -17.28 -1.69 8.22
CA LYS A 3 -15.85 -1.42 8.14
C LYS A 3 -15.36 -1.77 6.75
N ASN A 4 -14.48 -0.95 6.23
CA ASN A 4 -13.86 -1.20 4.93
C ASN A 4 -12.54 -1.91 5.11
N LEU A 5 -12.15 -2.67 4.08
CA LEU A 5 -10.82 -3.25 4.02
C LEU A 5 -9.95 -2.36 3.12
N TYR A 6 -8.77 -2.06 3.63
CA TYR A 6 -7.78 -1.23 2.96
C TYR A 6 -6.51 -2.04 2.75
N PHE A 7 -6.04 -2.09 1.51
CA PHE A 7 -4.79 -2.77 1.18
C PHE A 7 -3.65 -1.77 1.17
N ALA A 8 -2.75 -1.90 2.14
CA ALA A 8 -1.56 -1.06 2.26
C ALA A 8 -0.36 -1.80 1.69
N TYR A 9 0.40 -1.12 0.83
CA TYR A 9 1.58 -1.71 0.19
C TYR A 9 2.84 -0.85 0.35
N GLY A 10 2.72 0.33 0.93
CA GLY A 10 3.81 1.30 1.08
C GLY A 10 3.96 1.80 2.51
N ALA A 11 3.88 3.12 2.70
CA ALA A 11 4.11 3.75 4.00
C ALA A 11 3.21 3.19 5.11
N ASN A 12 1.98 2.82 4.79
CA ASN A 12 1.03 2.34 5.79
C ASN A 12 1.14 0.84 6.08
N LEU A 13 2.18 0.19 5.56
CA LEU A 13 2.58 -1.12 6.03
C LEU A 13 3.15 -1.05 7.43
N HIS A 14 3.79 0.07 7.77
CA HIS A 14 4.48 0.20 9.04
C HIS A 14 3.47 0.26 10.19
N PRO A 15 3.55 -0.68 11.15
CA PRO A 15 2.51 -0.77 12.19
C PRO A 15 2.37 0.51 13.03
N GLU A 16 3.49 1.14 13.37
CA GLU A 16 3.46 2.37 14.17
C GLU A 16 2.86 3.54 13.38
N ALA A 17 3.23 3.65 12.10
CA ALA A 17 2.70 4.70 11.26
C ALA A 17 1.19 4.55 11.09
N MET A 18 0.74 3.32 10.86
CA MET A 18 -0.69 3.06 10.71
C MET A 18 -1.45 3.30 12.00
N GLN A 19 -0.88 2.90 13.14
CA GLN A 19 -1.50 3.14 14.44
C GLN A 19 -1.66 4.64 14.70
N TRP A 20 -0.67 5.43 14.29
CA TRP A 20 -0.73 6.89 14.46
C TRP A 20 -1.84 7.50 13.61
N ARG A 21 -1.94 7.09 12.34
CA ARG A 21 -2.96 7.64 11.42
C ARG A 21 -4.35 7.13 11.71
N CYS A 22 -4.44 5.88 12.10
CA CYS A 22 -5.71 5.15 12.25
C CYS A 22 -5.67 4.31 13.51
N PRO A 23 -5.83 4.93 14.70
CA PRO A 23 -5.71 4.19 15.97
C PRO A 23 -6.66 3.00 16.09
N LYS A 24 -7.79 3.03 15.37
CA LYS A 24 -8.79 1.97 15.44
C LYS A 24 -8.66 0.93 14.34
N ALA A 25 -7.66 1.05 13.46
CA ALA A 25 -7.45 0.09 12.40
C ALA A 25 -7.00 -1.25 13.00
N GLN A 26 -7.50 -2.34 12.42
CA GLN A 26 -7.14 -3.68 12.84
C GLN A 26 -6.53 -4.43 11.68
N ALA A 27 -5.33 -4.96 11.87
CA ALA A 27 -4.66 -5.73 10.85
C ALA A 27 -5.37 -7.06 10.64
N ARG A 28 -5.67 -7.39 9.39
CA ARG A 28 -6.20 -8.69 9.00
C ARG A 28 -5.08 -9.63 8.59
N GLY A 29 -3.89 -9.08 8.30
CA GLY A 29 -2.70 -9.85 8.00
C GLY A 29 -2.16 -9.61 6.62
N ALA A 30 -1.07 -10.33 6.34
CA ALA A 30 -0.38 -10.25 5.06
C ALA A 30 -1.29 -10.71 3.91
N PHE A 31 -1.15 -10.07 2.77
CA PHE A 31 -1.97 -10.35 1.61
C PHE A 31 -1.13 -10.14 0.35
N ILE A 32 -1.26 -11.06 -0.60
CA ILE A 32 -0.56 -10.95 -1.89
C ILE A 32 -1.60 -10.62 -2.97
N LEU A 33 -1.49 -9.40 -3.50
CA LEU A 33 -2.37 -8.94 -4.57
C LEU A 33 -1.79 -9.41 -5.91
N ARG A 34 -2.59 -10.09 -6.71
CA ARG A 34 -2.15 -10.65 -8.00
C ARG A 34 -2.49 -9.70 -9.15
N ASP A 35 -1.64 -9.73 -10.17
CA ASP A 35 -1.80 -9.00 -11.42
C ASP A 35 -1.66 -7.48 -11.26
N TRP A 36 -0.90 -7.08 -10.27
CA TRP A 36 -0.46 -5.71 -10.04
C TRP A 36 1.04 -5.74 -9.76
N GLU A 37 1.70 -4.61 -10.01
CA GLU A 37 3.14 -4.49 -9.86
C GLU A 37 3.46 -3.28 -8.99
N LEU A 38 4.36 -3.46 -8.02
CA LEU A 38 4.85 -2.36 -7.19
C LEU A 38 5.87 -1.55 -7.97
N ARG A 39 5.66 -0.23 -8.02
CA ARG A 39 6.55 0.70 -8.69
C ARG A 39 6.95 1.82 -7.74
N PHE A 40 8.21 2.24 -7.84
CA PHE A 40 8.69 3.38 -7.06
C PHE A 40 8.98 4.54 -7.99
N TYR A 41 8.33 5.66 -7.69
CA TYR A 41 8.68 6.99 -8.17
C TYR A 41 9.24 7.71 -6.96
N SER A 42 8.85 8.96 -6.66
CA SER A 42 9.21 9.55 -5.37
C SER A 42 8.59 8.79 -4.21
N HIS A 43 7.44 8.19 -4.45
CA HIS A 43 6.73 7.33 -3.50
C HIS A 43 6.28 6.07 -4.22
N ALA A 44 5.81 5.10 -3.45
CA ALA A 44 5.33 3.84 -4.00
C ALA A 44 3.94 3.99 -4.61
N THR A 45 3.70 3.27 -5.68
CA THR A 45 2.38 3.06 -6.25
C THR A 45 2.31 1.64 -6.81
N ILE A 46 1.13 1.22 -7.25
CA ILE A 46 1.01 -0.06 -7.93
C ILE A 46 0.30 0.17 -9.27
N GLU A 47 0.66 -0.65 -10.25
CA GLU A 47 0.14 -0.56 -11.61
C GLU A 47 -0.29 -1.95 -12.07
N PRO A 48 -1.32 -2.04 -12.92
CA PRO A 48 -1.74 -3.35 -13.44
C PRO A 48 -0.61 -4.01 -14.23
N ARG A 49 -0.35 -5.29 -13.91
CA ARG A 49 0.60 -6.08 -14.69
C ARG A 49 0.31 -7.56 -14.49
N LYS A 50 -0.20 -8.19 -15.55
CA LYS A 50 -0.54 -9.60 -15.51
C LYS A 50 0.67 -10.44 -15.13
N GLY A 51 0.51 -11.34 -14.18
CA GLY A 51 1.56 -12.23 -13.72
C GLY A 51 2.44 -11.67 -12.61
N SER A 52 2.32 -10.38 -12.29
CA SER A 52 3.05 -9.79 -11.17
C SER A 52 2.28 -9.92 -9.87
N GLN A 53 2.96 -9.60 -8.78
CA GLN A 53 2.37 -9.66 -7.44
C GLN A 53 2.84 -8.47 -6.60
N VAL A 54 1.96 -8.03 -5.71
CA VAL A 54 2.29 -6.99 -4.73
C VAL A 54 2.01 -7.53 -3.34
N ALA A 55 3.00 -7.47 -2.47
CA ALA A 55 2.82 -7.85 -1.08
C ALA A 55 2.32 -6.66 -0.27
N GLY A 56 1.45 -6.91 0.67
CA GLY A 56 0.95 -5.87 1.55
C GLY A 56 0.17 -6.44 2.70
N VAL A 57 -0.59 -5.58 3.34
CA VAL A 57 -1.39 -5.92 4.51
C VAL A 57 -2.80 -5.40 4.32
N LEU A 58 -3.79 -6.22 4.65
CA LEU A 58 -5.17 -5.79 4.70
C LEU A 58 -5.48 -5.26 6.10
N TRP A 59 -6.01 -4.05 6.14
CA TRP A 59 -6.45 -3.39 7.36
C TRP A 59 -7.96 -3.24 7.35
N GLU A 60 -8.59 -3.56 8.46
CA GLU A 60 -10.00 -3.25 8.67
C GLU A 60 -10.06 -1.85 9.26
N ILE A 61 -10.74 -0.94 8.59
CA ILE A 61 -10.72 0.47 8.97
C ILE A 61 -12.13 1.04 9.11
N THR A 62 -12.23 2.13 9.87
CA THR A 62 -13.48 2.89 10.02
C THR A 62 -13.54 3.99 8.97
N GLU A 63 -14.72 4.60 8.84
CA GLU A 63 -14.90 5.74 7.95
C GLU A 63 -14.00 6.92 8.35
N ALA A 64 -13.88 7.18 9.65
CA ALA A 64 -13.00 8.23 10.14
C ALA A 64 -11.54 7.96 9.79
N CYS A 65 -11.12 6.71 9.85
CA CYS A 65 -9.78 6.30 9.44
C CYS A 65 -9.58 6.55 7.95
N GLU A 66 -10.57 6.21 7.12
CA GLU A 66 -10.47 6.45 5.69
C GLU A 66 -10.30 7.93 5.37
N GLN A 67 -11.00 8.81 6.09
CA GLN A 67 -10.85 10.25 5.92
C GLN A 67 -9.42 10.71 6.24
N SER A 68 -8.82 10.17 7.29
CA SER A 68 -7.44 10.47 7.65
C SER A 68 -6.47 9.99 6.58
N LEU A 69 -6.69 8.81 6.04
CA LEU A 69 -5.88 8.28 4.95
C LEU A 69 -6.00 9.13 3.70
N ASP A 70 -7.22 9.58 3.37
CA ASP A 70 -7.43 10.44 2.21
C ASP A 70 -6.58 11.70 2.29
N VAL A 71 -6.52 12.32 3.45
CA VAL A 71 -5.70 13.51 3.65
C VAL A 71 -4.22 13.17 3.50
N PHE A 72 -3.78 12.11 4.13
CA PHE A 72 -2.38 11.67 4.08
C PHE A 72 -1.94 11.38 2.65
N GLU A 73 -2.79 10.73 1.86
CA GLU A 73 -2.47 10.33 0.48
C GLU A 73 -2.69 11.45 -0.53
N GLY A 74 -3.24 12.58 -0.12
CA GLY A 74 -3.55 13.67 -1.05
C GLY A 74 -4.62 13.30 -2.04
N PHE A 75 -5.62 12.53 -1.59
CA PHE A 75 -6.74 12.11 -2.41
C PHE A 75 -7.67 13.31 -2.68
N PRO A 76 -8.17 13.48 -3.89
CA PRO A 76 -8.02 12.66 -5.09
C PRO A 76 -6.89 13.10 -6.03
N ASN A 77 -6.06 14.07 -5.65
CA ASN A 77 -5.13 14.70 -6.57
C ASN A 77 -3.82 13.92 -6.77
N TYR A 78 -3.14 13.58 -5.68
CA TYR A 78 -1.87 12.86 -5.75
C TYR A 78 -2.09 11.37 -5.91
N TYR A 79 -3.00 10.80 -5.11
CA TYR A 79 -3.46 9.43 -5.24
C TYR A 79 -4.96 9.43 -5.45
N THR A 80 -5.44 8.47 -6.24
CA THR A 80 -6.87 8.17 -6.35
C THR A 80 -7.12 6.82 -5.68
N LYS A 81 -8.39 6.46 -5.52
CA LYS A 81 -8.77 5.18 -4.93
C LYS A 81 -9.27 4.23 -5.97
N ARG A 82 -8.96 2.95 -5.76
CA ARG A 82 -9.47 1.89 -6.59
C ARG A 82 -10.05 0.79 -5.71
N THR A 83 -11.25 0.36 -6.03
CA THR A 83 -11.87 -0.80 -5.38
C THR A 83 -11.55 -2.05 -6.20
N TRP A 84 -11.20 -3.12 -5.52
CA TRP A 84 -10.79 -4.35 -6.17
C TRP A 84 -11.35 -5.56 -5.43
N ILE A 85 -11.48 -6.67 -6.14
CA ILE A 85 -11.97 -7.93 -5.56
C ILE A 85 -11.00 -9.02 -5.95
N GLN A 86 -10.52 -9.78 -4.95
CA GLN A 86 -9.69 -10.95 -5.17
C GLN A 86 -10.08 -12.01 -4.16
N ASP A 87 -10.32 -13.24 -4.62
CA ASP A 87 -10.68 -14.39 -3.76
C ASP A 87 -11.87 -14.07 -2.86
N ASP A 88 -12.90 -13.45 -3.45
CA ASP A 88 -14.15 -13.06 -2.76
C ASP A 88 -13.95 -11.98 -1.68
N CYS A 89 -12.78 -11.35 -1.66
CA CYS A 89 -12.48 -10.28 -0.72
C CYS A 89 -12.47 -8.95 -1.44
N GLN A 90 -13.32 -8.03 -1.01
CA GLN A 90 -13.37 -6.68 -1.57
C GLN A 90 -12.60 -5.71 -0.68
N PHE A 91 -11.75 -4.90 -1.30
CA PHE A 91 -10.92 -3.92 -0.60
C PHE A 91 -10.64 -2.75 -1.53
N PHE A 92 -10.11 -1.66 -0.97
CA PHE A 92 -9.65 -0.55 -1.78
C PHE A 92 -8.17 -0.30 -1.51
N PHE A 93 -7.54 0.40 -2.44
CA PHE A 93 -6.17 0.88 -2.27
C PHE A 93 -6.01 2.21 -3.00
N TYR A 94 -4.91 2.89 -2.70
CA TYR A 94 -4.58 4.15 -3.36
C TYR A 94 -3.64 3.88 -4.52
N GLU A 95 -3.87 4.57 -5.62
CA GLU A 95 -3.08 4.45 -6.85
C GLU A 95 -2.69 5.85 -7.28
N MET A 96 -1.41 6.07 -7.56
CA MET A 96 -0.92 7.38 -7.99
C MET A 96 -1.63 7.83 -9.25
N THR A 97 -2.15 9.08 -9.24
CA THR A 97 -2.94 9.57 -10.37
C THR A 97 -2.10 9.79 -11.61
N THR A 98 -0.93 10.41 -11.44
CA THR A 98 -0.03 10.68 -12.56
C THR A 98 1.40 10.37 -12.12
N PRO A 99 1.89 9.17 -12.41
CA PRO A 99 3.26 8.82 -12.05
C PRO A 99 4.27 9.77 -12.70
N LYS A 100 5.23 10.21 -11.90
CA LYS A 100 6.30 11.11 -12.36
C LYS A 100 7.65 10.51 -12.00
N SER A 101 8.63 10.71 -12.86
CA SER A 101 10.00 10.29 -12.60
C SER A 101 10.47 10.83 -11.25
N GLY A 102 11.19 10.00 -10.52
CA GLY A 102 11.71 10.36 -9.22
C GLY A 102 12.26 9.14 -8.52
N ARG A 103 12.90 9.37 -7.38
CA ARG A 103 13.44 8.29 -6.56
C ARG A 103 12.95 8.44 -5.14
N PRO A 104 12.60 7.34 -4.48
CA PRO A 104 12.21 7.40 -3.07
C PRO A 104 13.43 7.71 -2.21
N SER A 105 13.20 8.37 -1.07
CA SER A 105 14.26 8.59 -0.11
C SER A 105 14.68 7.26 0.52
N GLU A 106 15.92 7.20 1.02
CA GLU A 106 16.41 5.99 1.69
C GLU A 106 15.58 5.67 2.92
N GLY A 107 15.21 6.69 3.71
CA GLY A 107 14.39 6.48 4.89
C GLY A 107 13.03 5.88 4.57
N TYR A 108 12.41 6.34 3.49
CA TYR A 108 11.13 5.80 3.04
C TYR A 108 11.25 4.31 2.68
N VAL A 109 12.30 3.97 1.93
CA VAL A 109 12.54 2.58 1.53
C VAL A 109 12.86 1.70 2.74
N LEU A 110 13.66 2.22 3.68
CA LEU A 110 14.00 1.48 4.90
C LEU A 110 12.76 1.17 5.74
N ASP A 111 11.85 2.13 5.87
CA ASP A 111 10.61 1.91 6.60
C ASP A 111 9.77 0.81 5.96
N ILE A 112 9.72 0.77 4.64
CA ILE A 112 9.01 -0.28 3.92
C ILE A 112 9.71 -1.63 4.11
N ALA A 113 11.04 -1.65 4.04
CA ALA A 113 11.81 -2.88 4.24
C ALA A 113 11.61 -3.45 5.65
N GLU A 114 11.59 -2.58 6.66
CA GLU A 114 11.28 -2.99 8.03
C GLU A 114 9.89 -3.60 8.12
N SER A 115 8.93 -2.98 7.42
CA SER A 115 7.55 -3.45 7.42
C SER A 115 7.44 -4.83 6.76
N TYR A 116 8.19 -5.05 5.68
CA TYR A 116 8.25 -6.37 5.05
C TYR A 116 8.75 -7.42 6.03
N ALA A 117 9.80 -7.09 6.80
CA ALA A 117 10.33 -8.00 7.81
C ALA A 117 9.31 -8.26 8.91
N PHE A 118 8.65 -7.21 9.39
CA PHE A 118 7.67 -7.32 10.47
C PHE A 118 6.51 -8.25 10.09
N TRP A 119 5.97 -8.08 8.88
CA TRP A 119 4.83 -8.85 8.41
C TRP A 119 5.24 -10.15 7.71
N GLN A 120 6.54 -10.42 7.62
CA GLN A 120 7.09 -11.60 6.92
C GLN A 120 6.65 -11.66 5.46
N LEU A 121 6.69 -10.51 4.80
CA LEU A 121 6.38 -10.43 3.38
C LEU A 121 7.58 -10.86 2.54
N PRO A 122 7.37 -11.39 1.31
CA PRO A 122 8.49 -11.81 0.44
C PRO A 122 9.38 -10.63 0.07
N GLN A 123 10.60 -10.62 0.58
CA GLN A 123 11.56 -9.54 0.34
C GLN A 123 11.92 -9.39 -1.13
N THR A 124 11.84 -10.47 -1.90
CA THR A 124 12.14 -10.44 -3.33
C THR A 124 11.23 -9.50 -4.08
N LEU A 125 9.97 -9.40 -3.69
CA LEU A 125 9.01 -8.49 -4.35
C LEU A 125 9.42 -7.04 -4.18
N LEU A 126 9.94 -6.69 -3.01
CA LEU A 126 10.45 -5.34 -2.76
C LEU A 126 11.74 -5.08 -3.55
N THR A 127 12.68 -6.03 -3.47
CA THR A 127 13.97 -5.90 -4.14
C THR A 127 13.80 -5.74 -5.64
N GLU A 128 12.96 -6.56 -6.25
CA GLU A 128 12.70 -6.50 -7.70
C GLU A 128 12.12 -5.16 -8.11
N SER A 129 11.19 -4.60 -7.33
CA SER A 129 10.57 -3.33 -7.65
C SER A 129 11.56 -2.16 -7.56
N LEU A 130 12.55 -2.26 -6.68
CA LEU A 130 13.58 -1.22 -6.54
C LEU A 130 14.62 -1.27 -7.65
N HIS A 131 14.80 -2.42 -8.28
CA HIS A 131 15.74 -2.58 -9.39
C HIS A 131 15.14 -2.28 -10.75
N ASP A 132 13.82 -2.16 -10.83
CA ASP A 132 13.12 -1.90 -12.07
C ASP A 132 12.93 -0.39 -12.23
N PRO A 133 13.59 0.27 -13.18
CA PRO A 133 13.48 1.72 -13.31
C PRO A 133 12.05 2.13 -13.67
N ALA A 134 11.57 3.13 -12.97
CA ALA A 134 10.26 3.70 -13.20
C ALA A 134 10.30 4.67 -14.38
#